data_b4498fb2f4e197f1d53eb95be575d7ef
#
_entry.id   b4498fb2f4e197f1d53eb95be575d7ef
#
_cell.length_a   1.000
_cell.length_b   1.000
_cell.length_c   1.000
_cell.angle_alpha   90.00
_cell.angle_beta   90.00
_cell.angle_gamma   90.00
#
_symmetry.space_group_name_H-M   'P 1'
#
loop_
_entity.id
_entity.type
_entity.pdbx_description
1 polymer ?
#
loop_
_entity_poly.entity_id
_entity_poly.type
_entity_poly.pdbx_seq_one_letter_code
_entity_poly.pdbx_strand_id
1 'polypeptide(L)'
;GRMVSLPATGICGIRHGAMISGAYSMVRQQFGIPIGRMEGVEHKIGKAAGMTYAFDAARVFGCSAVDNGIQPPVMSAVMKAYSTEMGREVGTDAMDVTAGYGVMQGPNNTMGRLYNSAPVSVTVEGANIMTRTLMIFGQGATRCHPYAYKVVQAVENEDVDSFRKNLTGWMVQFLLGMVMTLVRGITRGWFTVKVPDVEPKTKSIYRRLGWAATRFGLLTNLAMFFVGGKLKARGNLTGRYADAVAWLYITTSALRRFEAEGRKAEDLALVQYAGEYGLTQIQKAFEGIYENFGGPVGVILKTVGRIWLGLNPLAKLPDDQLSHKAALALQSYGDQYKRLVGGNYMPEESDQGLGRLLKAFRLTTEAEPVRAKIRAAQKARKLGRGKVEELAAEAAQQGVISDAELALLNDATAACLLAIEVDVFTKDEY
;
A
#
# COMPACT_ATOMS: atom_id res chain seq x y z
N GLY A 1 18.26 -11.60 4.98
CA GLY A 1 17.20 -11.16 5.87
C GLY A 1 16.44 -9.96 5.34
N ARG A 2 17.03 -8.75 5.30
CA ARG A 2 16.33 -7.47 5.03
C ARG A 2 15.63 -7.34 3.68
N MET A 3 16.02 -8.07 2.65
CA MET A 3 15.36 -8.01 1.34
C MET A 3 14.34 -9.13 1.15
N VAL A 4 14.53 -10.27 1.77
CA VAL A 4 13.73 -11.48 1.54
C VAL A 4 12.79 -11.76 2.72
N SER A 5 13.32 -12.16 3.88
CA SER A 5 12.52 -12.67 5.01
C SER A 5 11.69 -11.60 5.69
N LEU A 6 12.29 -10.47 6.08
CA LEU A 6 11.56 -9.41 6.80
C LEU A 6 10.48 -8.73 5.92
N PRO A 7 10.75 -8.41 4.64
CA PRO A 7 9.69 -7.95 3.76
C PRO A 7 8.58 -8.98 3.55
N ALA A 8 8.92 -10.28 3.47
CA ALA A 8 7.91 -11.34 3.38
C ALA A 8 6.99 -11.33 4.61
N THR A 9 7.55 -11.19 5.82
CA THR A 9 6.77 -11.07 7.06
C THR A 9 5.86 -9.84 7.04
N GLY A 10 6.39 -8.67 6.64
CA GLY A 10 5.59 -7.45 6.52
C GLY A 10 4.44 -7.58 5.53
N ILE A 11 4.69 -8.19 4.37
CA ILE A 11 3.68 -8.41 3.33
C ILE A 11 2.67 -9.47 3.75
N CYS A 12 3.11 -10.51 4.48
CA CYS A 12 2.19 -11.46 5.10
C CYS A 12 1.18 -10.72 6.01
N GLY A 13 1.65 -9.76 6.82
CA GLY A 13 0.79 -8.92 7.65
C GLY A 13 -0.19 -8.07 6.83
N ILE A 14 0.29 -7.41 5.75
CA ILE A 14 -0.56 -6.63 4.84
C ILE A 14 -1.65 -7.51 4.22
N ARG A 15 -1.27 -8.67 3.66
CA ARG A 15 -2.19 -9.61 3.03
C ARG A 15 -3.20 -10.19 4.03
N HIS A 16 -2.76 -10.51 5.24
CA HIS A 16 -3.63 -11.05 6.28
C HIS A 16 -4.68 -10.03 6.71
N GLY A 17 -4.26 -8.78 6.98
CA GLY A 17 -5.18 -7.69 7.28
C GLY A 17 -6.17 -7.43 6.14
N ALA A 18 -5.71 -7.42 4.89
CA ALA A 18 -6.55 -7.26 3.71
C ALA A 18 -7.55 -8.43 3.54
N MET A 19 -7.08 -9.66 3.73
CA MET A 19 -7.89 -10.88 3.65
C MET A 19 -9.05 -10.85 4.65
N ILE A 20 -8.75 -10.55 5.91
CA ILE A 20 -9.75 -10.56 6.98
C ILE A 20 -10.68 -9.36 6.86
N SER A 21 -10.16 -8.14 6.67
CA SER A 21 -10.99 -6.94 6.56
C SER A 21 -11.95 -7.02 5.36
N GLY A 22 -11.47 -7.51 4.21
CA GLY A 22 -12.29 -7.75 3.04
C GLY A 22 -13.42 -8.75 3.32
N ALA A 23 -13.07 -9.95 3.79
CA ALA A 23 -14.02 -11.01 4.09
C ALA A 23 -15.03 -10.61 5.17
N TYR A 24 -14.55 -10.15 6.34
CA TYR A 24 -15.40 -9.80 7.47
C TYR A 24 -16.38 -8.66 7.11
N SER A 25 -15.93 -7.69 6.35
CA SER A 25 -16.77 -6.55 5.94
C SER A 25 -17.99 -6.94 5.09
N MET A 26 -17.91 -8.06 4.38
CA MET A 26 -19.01 -8.58 3.56
C MET A 26 -19.88 -9.57 4.32
N VAL A 27 -19.32 -10.23 5.34
CA VAL A 27 -20.04 -11.18 6.21
C VAL A 27 -20.85 -10.46 7.28
N ARG A 28 -20.27 -9.44 7.91
CA ARG A 28 -20.94 -8.64 8.94
C ARG A 28 -21.93 -7.65 8.34
N GLN A 29 -23.16 -7.69 8.80
CA GLN A 29 -24.21 -6.74 8.40
C GLN A 29 -24.57 -5.81 9.56
N GLN A 30 -24.81 -4.56 9.23
CA GLN A 30 -25.40 -3.53 10.08
C GLN A 30 -26.34 -2.67 9.26
N PHE A 31 -27.45 -2.19 9.86
CA PHE A 31 -28.43 -1.37 9.15
C PHE A 31 -28.99 -2.02 7.86
N GLY A 32 -29.01 -3.35 7.82
CA GLY A 32 -29.53 -4.12 6.66
C GLY A 32 -28.59 -4.24 5.46
N ILE A 33 -27.34 -3.81 5.59
CA ILE A 33 -26.32 -3.94 4.54
C ILE A 33 -25.00 -4.50 5.11
N PRO A 34 -24.16 -5.14 4.29
CA PRO A 34 -22.78 -5.47 4.69
C PRO A 34 -22.02 -4.20 5.06
N ILE A 35 -21.27 -4.23 6.17
CA ILE A 35 -20.50 -3.05 6.62
C ILE A 35 -19.47 -2.59 5.58
N GLY A 36 -18.99 -3.49 4.73
CA GLY A 36 -18.10 -3.18 3.62
C GLY A 36 -18.70 -2.27 2.53
N ARG A 37 -20.00 -2.00 2.60
CA ARG A 37 -20.68 -1.03 1.71
C ARG A 37 -20.81 0.36 2.32
N MET A 38 -20.25 0.58 3.50
CA MET A 38 -20.19 1.89 4.15
C MET A 38 -18.88 2.59 3.74
N GLU A 39 -18.97 3.81 3.23
CA GLU A 39 -17.81 4.56 2.69
C GLU A 39 -16.60 4.60 3.63
N GLY A 40 -16.81 4.81 4.93
CA GLY A 40 -15.72 4.83 5.91
C GLY A 40 -15.01 3.48 6.05
N VAL A 41 -15.71 2.38 5.87
CA VAL A 41 -15.14 1.02 5.85
C VAL A 41 -14.49 0.72 4.51
N GLU A 42 -15.15 1.08 3.39
CA GLU A 42 -14.59 0.92 2.04
C GLU A 42 -13.25 1.65 1.89
N HIS A 43 -13.11 2.83 2.47
CA HIS A 43 -11.86 3.58 2.44
C HIS A 43 -10.68 2.78 3.02
N LYS A 44 -10.88 2.10 4.16
CA LYS A 44 -9.85 1.25 4.78
C LYS A 44 -9.55 0.00 3.94
N ILE A 45 -10.58 -0.62 3.39
CA ILE A 45 -10.43 -1.80 2.53
C ILE A 45 -9.73 -1.45 1.21
N GLY A 46 -10.08 -0.33 0.58
CA GLY A 46 -9.44 0.18 -0.63
C GLY A 46 -7.95 0.44 -0.42
N LYS A 47 -7.59 1.04 0.73
CA LYS A 47 -6.19 1.20 1.14
C LYS A 47 -5.50 -0.16 1.30
N ALA A 48 -6.11 -1.10 2.02
CA ALA A 48 -5.54 -2.44 2.20
C ALA A 48 -5.30 -3.14 0.87
N ALA A 49 -6.25 -3.06 -0.08
CA ALA A 49 -6.13 -3.64 -1.42
C ALA A 49 -4.98 -3.02 -2.23
N GLY A 50 -4.96 -1.69 -2.33
CA GLY A 50 -3.92 -0.96 -3.06
C GLY A 50 -2.52 -1.18 -2.48
N MET A 51 -2.40 -1.21 -1.14
CA MET A 51 -1.13 -1.43 -0.47
C MET A 51 -0.67 -2.89 -0.60
N THR A 52 -1.57 -3.86 -0.52
CA THR A 52 -1.24 -5.27 -0.81
C THR A 52 -0.64 -5.41 -2.20
N TYR A 53 -1.27 -4.81 -3.21
CA TYR A 53 -0.78 -4.83 -4.59
C TYR A 53 0.61 -4.20 -4.72
N ALA A 54 0.80 -3.01 -4.16
CA ALA A 54 2.02 -2.22 -4.30
C ALA A 54 3.23 -2.84 -3.57
N PHE A 55 3.04 -3.28 -2.34
CA PHE A 55 4.14 -3.81 -1.53
C PHE A 55 4.57 -5.20 -1.98
N ASP A 56 3.63 -6.03 -2.44
CA ASP A 56 3.98 -7.31 -3.03
C ASP A 56 4.76 -7.12 -4.34
N ALA A 57 4.35 -6.18 -5.19
CA ALA A 57 5.11 -5.80 -6.38
C ALA A 57 6.55 -5.38 -6.06
N ALA A 58 6.72 -4.54 -5.03
CA ALA A 58 8.03 -4.07 -4.60
C ALA A 58 8.90 -5.20 -4.04
N ARG A 59 8.30 -6.17 -3.32
CA ARG A 59 9.00 -7.36 -2.84
C ARG A 59 9.48 -8.24 -3.99
N VAL A 60 8.58 -8.56 -4.92
CA VAL A 60 8.92 -9.41 -6.08
C VAL A 60 10.02 -8.77 -6.90
N PHE A 61 9.93 -7.47 -7.17
CA PHE A 61 10.95 -6.73 -7.91
C PHE A 61 12.31 -6.75 -7.20
N GLY A 62 12.32 -6.57 -5.86
CA GLY A 62 13.54 -6.64 -5.07
C GLY A 62 14.14 -8.03 -4.96
N CYS A 63 13.32 -9.08 -4.81
CA CYS A 63 13.79 -10.46 -4.82
C CYS A 63 14.38 -10.83 -6.18
N SER A 64 13.72 -10.42 -7.29
CA SER A 64 14.25 -10.62 -8.64
C SER A 64 15.62 -9.96 -8.85
N ALA A 65 15.86 -8.79 -8.26
CA ALA A 65 17.19 -8.17 -8.29
C ALA A 65 18.24 -9.05 -7.60
N VAL A 66 17.89 -9.62 -6.42
CA VAL A 66 18.80 -10.54 -5.70
C VAL A 66 19.06 -11.81 -6.49
N ASP A 67 18.04 -12.39 -7.12
CA ASP A 67 18.17 -13.59 -7.96
C ASP A 67 19.10 -13.35 -9.16
N ASN A 68 19.17 -12.11 -9.65
CA ASN A 68 20.11 -11.68 -10.69
C ASN A 68 21.47 -11.21 -10.12
N GLY A 69 21.81 -11.54 -8.88
CA GLY A 69 23.11 -11.25 -8.26
C GLY A 69 23.28 -9.79 -7.82
N ILE A 70 22.25 -8.95 -7.91
CA ILE A 70 22.30 -7.56 -7.49
C ILE A 70 22.12 -7.50 -5.97
N GLN A 71 22.98 -6.77 -5.29
CA GLN A 71 22.87 -6.50 -3.84
C GLN A 71 22.38 -5.07 -3.59
N PRO A 72 21.06 -4.83 -3.48
CA PRO A 72 20.51 -3.48 -3.34
C PRO A 72 20.42 -3.05 -1.86
N PRO A 73 21.45 -2.38 -1.29
CA PRO A 73 21.50 -2.12 0.15
C PRO A 73 20.44 -1.13 0.61
N VAL A 74 20.16 -0.11 -0.19
CA VAL A 74 19.12 0.90 0.14
C VAL A 74 17.73 0.31 -0.01
N MET A 75 17.47 -0.40 -1.11
CA MET A 75 16.15 -0.99 -1.36
C MET A 75 15.80 -2.09 -0.36
N SER A 76 16.79 -2.86 0.11
CA SER A 76 16.57 -3.84 1.18
C SER A 76 16.18 -3.18 2.50
N ALA A 77 16.79 -2.04 2.84
CA ALA A 77 16.41 -1.25 3.99
C ALA A 77 15.01 -0.62 3.84
N VAL A 78 14.68 -0.12 2.66
CA VAL A 78 13.33 0.38 2.32
C VAL A 78 12.31 -0.73 2.50
N MET A 79 12.53 -1.88 1.87
CA MET A 79 11.56 -2.97 1.93
C MET A 79 11.31 -3.45 3.35
N LYS A 80 12.38 -3.62 4.16
CA LYS A 80 12.23 -4.01 5.57
C LYS A 80 11.39 -2.99 6.36
N ALA A 81 11.76 -1.72 6.30
CA ALA A 81 11.12 -0.70 7.14
C ALA A 81 9.67 -0.43 6.71
N TYR A 82 9.44 -0.24 5.41
CA TYR A 82 8.13 0.20 4.94
C TYR A 82 7.12 -0.93 4.83
N SER A 83 7.53 -2.17 4.53
CA SER A 83 6.59 -3.31 4.52
C SER A 83 6.11 -3.66 5.93
N THR A 84 7.00 -3.63 6.93
CA THR A 84 6.62 -3.94 8.31
C THR A 84 5.76 -2.82 8.94
N GLU A 85 6.03 -1.54 8.63
CA GLU A 85 5.15 -0.44 9.05
C GLU A 85 3.79 -0.51 8.36
N MET A 86 3.75 -0.78 7.06
CA MET A 86 2.48 -0.92 6.35
C MET A 86 1.70 -2.15 6.83
N GLY A 87 2.38 -3.25 7.17
CA GLY A 87 1.74 -4.42 7.79
C GLY A 87 1.07 -4.08 9.12
N ARG A 88 1.72 -3.26 9.95
CA ARG A 88 1.14 -2.76 11.19
C ARG A 88 -0.03 -1.81 10.95
N GLU A 89 0.09 -0.91 9.97
CA GLU A 89 -0.95 0.06 9.61
C GLU A 89 -2.21 -0.63 9.06
N VAL A 90 -2.05 -1.56 8.11
CA VAL A 90 -3.18 -2.34 7.57
C VAL A 90 -3.76 -3.29 8.62
N GLY A 91 -2.92 -3.84 9.51
CA GLY A 91 -3.37 -4.62 10.66
C GLY A 91 -4.25 -3.79 11.61
N THR A 92 -3.88 -2.54 11.89
CA THR A 92 -4.69 -1.60 12.68
C THR A 92 -6.01 -1.26 11.99
N ASP A 93 -5.97 -0.97 10.68
CA ASP A 93 -7.19 -0.72 9.90
C ASP A 93 -8.11 -1.96 9.89
N ALA A 94 -7.56 -3.17 9.85
CA ALA A 94 -8.34 -4.40 9.92
C ALA A 94 -8.95 -4.64 11.32
N MET A 95 -8.25 -4.25 12.39
CA MET A 95 -8.83 -4.22 13.75
C MET A 95 -10.02 -3.28 13.83
N ASP A 96 -9.93 -2.09 13.25
CA ASP A 96 -11.04 -1.13 13.20
C ASP A 96 -12.25 -1.71 12.44
N VAL A 97 -12.01 -2.39 11.32
CA VAL A 97 -13.07 -3.02 10.53
C VAL A 97 -13.72 -4.18 11.27
N THR A 98 -12.95 -5.00 11.99
CA THR A 98 -13.46 -6.14 12.75
C THR A 98 -14.03 -5.73 14.12
N ALA A 99 -13.71 -4.52 14.58
CA ALA A 99 -14.18 -3.92 15.84
C ALA A 99 -14.02 -4.86 17.06
N GLY A 100 -15.03 -5.04 17.88
CA GLY A 100 -14.98 -5.89 19.06
C GLY A 100 -14.58 -7.34 18.77
N TYR A 101 -14.94 -7.88 17.60
CA TYR A 101 -14.50 -9.20 17.18
C TYR A 101 -12.96 -9.32 17.07
N GLY A 102 -12.28 -8.28 16.58
CA GLY A 102 -10.83 -8.25 16.47
C GLY A 102 -10.10 -8.18 17.82
N VAL A 103 -10.76 -7.65 18.85
CA VAL A 103 -10.18 -7.48 20.20
C VAL A 103 -10.27 -8.72 21.06
N MET A 104 -11.27 -9.58 20.81
CA MET A 104 -11.49 -10.81 21.60
C MET A 104 -10.26 -11.74 21.60
N GLN A 105 -10.04 -12.45 22.72
CA GLN A 105 -8.94 -13.38 22.90
C GLN A 105 -9.43 -14.81 22.88
N GLY A 106 -9.81 -15.31 21.74
CA GLY A 106 -10.29 -16.69 21.59
C GLY A 106 -9.71 -17.37 20.36
N PRO A 107 -9.92 -18.68 20.19
CA PRO A 107 -9.42 -19.44 19.05
C PRO A 107 -9.96 -18.94 17.70
N ASN A 108 -11.16 -18.36 17.70
CA ASN A 108 -11.79 -17.80 16.50
C ASN A 108 -11.36 -16.38 16.17
N ASN A 109 -10.62 -15.69 17.04
CA ASN A 109 -10.04 -14.40 16.72
C ASN A 109 -8.88 -14.54 15.72
N THR A 110 -9.07 -14.01 14.53
CA THR A 110 -8.10 -14.10 13.44
C THR A 110 -7.18 -12.89 13.37
N MET A 111 -7.52 -11.76 14.03
CA MET A 111 -6.76 -10.50 13.97
C MET A 111 -5.87 -10.22 15.17
N GLY A 112 -6.31 -10.54 16.39
CA GLY A 112 -5.61 -10.16 17.62
C GLY A 112 -4.17 -10.69 17.68
N ARG A 113 -3.93 -11.91 17.21
CA ARG A 113 -2.59 -12.51 17.16
C ARG A 113 -1.66 -11.75 16.23
N LEU A 114 -2.12 -11.39 15.03
CA LEU A 114 -1.34 -10.57 14.08
C LEU A 114 -1.03 -9.20 14.69
N TYR A 115 -2.05 -8.54 15.25
CA TYR A 115 -1.91 -7.21 15.84
C TYR A 115 -0.87 -7.21 16.98
N ASN A 116 -0.95 -8.18 17.88
CA ASN A 116 0.00 -8.30 19.01
C ASN A 116 1.42 -8.66 18.56
N SER A 117 1.60 -9.40 17.46
CA SER A 117 2.92 -9.81 16.96
C SER A 117 3.58 -8.77 16.04
N ALA A 118 2.81 -7.87 15.44
CA ALA A 118 3.32 -6.88 14.48
C ALA A 118 4.52 -6.04 14.98
N PRO A 119 4.58 -5.60 16.26
CA PRO A 119 5.72 -4.84 16.80
C PRO A 119 7.06 -5.57 16.71
N VAL A 120 7.08 -6.90 16.71
CA VAL A 120 8.32 -7.69 16.59
C VAL A 120 9.01 -7.39 15.28
N SER A 121 8.27 -7.37 14.16
CA SER A 121 8.82 -7.13 12.82
C SER A 121 9.39 -5.72 12.66
N VAL A 122 8.90 -4.75 13.43
CA VAL A 122 9.36 -3.35 13.42
C VAL A 122 10.71 -3.21 14.13
N THR A 123 11.01 -4.08 15.11
CA THR A 123 12.21 -3.97 15.96
C THR A 123 13.39 -4.80 15.48
N VAL A 124 13.16 -6.01 14.96
CA VAL A 124 14.22 -6.93 14.56
C VAL A 124 14.98 -6.48 13.29
N GLU A 125 16.21 -6.97 13.11
CA GLU A 125 17.12 -6.63 12.00
C GLU A 125 17.33 -5.11 11.80
N GLY A 126 17.30 -4.37 12.88
CA GLY A 126 17.41 -2.92 12.91
C GLY A 126 16.05 -2.23 12.99
N ALA A 127 15.84 -1.55 14.13
CA ALA A 127 14.60 -0.82 14.38
C ALA A 127 14.25 0.12 13.23
N ASN A 128 12.98 0.16 12.85
CA ASN A 128 12.51 0.98 11.71
C ASN A 128 12.86 2.46 11.86
N ILE A 129 12.84 2.99 13.07
CA ILE A 129 13.26 4.37 13.34
C ILE A 129 14.69 4.60 12.84
N MET A 130 15.64 3.72 13.21
CA MET A 130 17.04 3.83 12.77
C MET A 130 17.21 3.53 11.29
N THR A 131 16.49 2.55 10.78
CA THR A 131 16.54 2.18 9.36
C THR A 131 16.09 3.37 8.49
N ARG A 132 14.95 3.98 8.81
CA ARG A 132 14.41 5.12 8.09
C ARG A 132 15.27 6.37 8.23
N THR A 133 15.74 6.70 9.43
CA THR A 133 16.42 7.98 9.69
C THR A 133 17.91 7.96 9.37
N LEU A 134 18.59 6.82 9.49
CA LEU A 134 20.03 6.73 9.31
C LEU A 134 20.46 5.91 8.10
N MET A 135 19.85 4.72 7.90
CA MET A 135 20.40 3.76 6.94
C MET A 135 20.01 4.07 5.50
N ILE A 136 18.72 4.38 5.22
CA ILE A 136 18.22 4.55 3.86
C ILE A 136 18.85 5.76 3.19
N PHE A 137 18.78 6.93 3.80
CA PHE A 137 19.32 8.15 3.21
C PHE A 137 20.62 8.63 3.88
N GLY A 138 20.71 8.61 5.20
CA GLY A 138 21.89 9.10 5.92
C GLY A 138 23.19 8.40 5.52
N GLN A 139 23.14 7.09 5.25
CA GLN A 139 24.28 6.30 4.73
C GLN A 139 24.16 6.04 3.23
N GLY A 140 22.92 5.81 2.74
CA GLY A 140 22.67 5.43 1.36
C GLY A 140 22.93 6.56 0.37
N ALA A 141 22.72 7.82 0.75
CA ALA A 141 22.93 8.96 -0.13
C ALA A 141 24.33 8.98 -0.74
N THR A 142 25.38 8.87 0.09
CA THR A 142 26.76 8.87 -0.41
C THR A 142 27.06 7.64 -1.26
N ARG A 143 26.62 6.45 -0.82
CA ARG A 143 26.94 5.17 -1.48
C ARG A 143 26.25 4.99 -2.83
N CYS A 144 25.04 5.49 -2.97
CA CYS A 144 24.22 5.31 -4.17
C CYS A 144 24.29 6.51 -5.12
N HIS A 145 24.93 7.62 -4.72
CA HIS A 145 25.09 8.78 -5.59
C HIS A 145 26.13 8.50 -6.69
N PRO A 146 25.86 8.83 -7.96
CA PRO A 146 26.74 8.51 -9.08
C PRO A 146 28.18 8.99 -8.95
N TYR A 147 28.40 10.10 -8.24
CA TYR A 147 29.70 10.73 -8.10
C TYR A 147 30.23 10.81 -6.67
N ALA A 148 29.35 10.98 -5.66
CA ALA A 148 29.79 11.29 -4.31
C ALA A 148 30.73 10.23 -3.71
N TYR A 149 30.41 8.96 -3.88
CA TYR A 149 31.27 7.88 -3.40
C TYR A 149 32.63 7.87 -4.12
N LYS A 150 32.64 8.12 -5.42
CA LYS A 150 33.86 8.20 -6.23
C LYS A 150 34.74 9.38 -5.84
N VAL A 151 34.14 10.52 -5.50
CA VAL A 151 34.86 11.69 -4.99
C VAL A 151 35.52 11.38 -3.65
N VAL A 152 34.80 10.73 -2.73
CA VAL A 152 35.37 10.31 -1.43
C VAL A 152 36.51 9.33 -1.63
N GLN A 153 36.36 8.30 -2.46
CA GLN A 153 37.42 7.34 -2.76
C GLN A 153 38.66 7.99 -3.40
N ALA A 154 38.45 8.96 -4.29
CA ALA A 154 39.57 9.67 -4.92
C ALA A 154 40.36 10.50 -3.90
N VAL A 155 39.68 11.09 -2.89
CA VAL A 155 40.33 11.78 -1.79
C VAL A 155 41.11 10.80 -0.90
N GLU A 156 40.50 9.66 -0.55
CA GLU A 156 41.15 8.62 0.29
C GLU A 156 42.38 8.01 -0.38
N ASN A 157 42.37 7.91 -1.72
CA ASN A 157 43.48 7.36 -2.51
C ASN A 157 44.47 8.43 -3.01
N GLU A 158 44.30 9.70 -2.65
CA GLU A 158 45.11 10.86 -3.11
C GLU A 158 45.15 11.00 -4.66
N ASP A 159 44.11 10.47 -5.35
CA ASP A 159 43.99 10.51 -6.83
C ASP A 159 43.32 11.83 -7.29
N VAL A 160 44.18 12.82 -7.60
CA VAL A 160 43.75 14.17 -8.01
C VAL A 160 42.99 14.17 -9.34
N ASP A 161 43.36 13.32 -10.28
CA ASP A 161 42.72 13.27 -11.61
C ASP A 161 41.30 12.69 -11.52
N SER A 162 41.12 11.58 -10.81
CA SER A 162 39.81 11.00 -10.50
C SER A 162 38.97 11.97 -9.68
N PHE A 163 39.54 12.67 -8.71
CA PHE A 163 38.83 13.68 -7.94
C PHE A 163 38.29 14.81 -8.86
N ARG A 164 39.15 15.40 -9.68
CA ARG A 164 38.77 16.49 -10.61
C ARG A 164 37.68 16.04 -11.58
N LYS A 165 37.85 14.88 -12.20
CA LYS A 165 36.89 14.28 -13.15
C LYS A 165 35.51 14.08 -12.51
N ASN A 166 35.46 13.42 -11.35
CA ASN A 166 34.20 13.10 -10.69
C ASN A 166 33.53 14.34 -10.08
N LEU A 167 34.29 15.30 -9.54
CA LEU A 167 33.75 16.55 -9.02
C LEU A 167 33.15 17.40 -10.15
N THR A 168 33.83 17.51 -11.28
CA THR A 168 33.31 18.25 -12.46
C THR A 168 32.03 17.58 -12.97
N GLY A 169 32.00 16.25 -13.11
CA GLY A 169 30.79 15.50 -13.48
C GLY A 169 29.63 15.75 -12.53
N TRP A 170 29.93 15.78 -11.22
CA TRP A 170 28.92 16.07 -10.19
C TRP A 170 28.36 17.50 -10.34
N MET A 171 29.21 18.50 -10.53
CA MET A 171 28.78 19.89 -10.72
C MET A 171 27.91 20.06 -11.98
N VAL A 172 28.28 19.44 -13.09
CA VAL A 172 27.47 19.43 -14.32
C VAL A 172 26.12 18.77 -14.08
N GLN A 173 26.09 17.60 -13.43
CA GLN A 173 24.84 16.92 -13.07
C GLN A 173 23.95 17.79 -12.17
N PHE A 174 24.53 18.48 -11.21
CA PHE A 174 23.81 19.39 -10.31
C PHE A 174 23.16 20.55 -11.06
N LEU A 175 23.92 21.23 -11.93
CA LEU A 175 23.40 22.34 -12.74
C LEU A 175 22.29 21.89 -13.69
N LEU A 176 22.51 20.79 -14.41
CA LEU A 176 21.47 20.20 -15.27
C LEU A 176 20.24 19.79 -14.47
N GLY A 177 20.44 19.23 -13.26
CA GLY A 177 19.36 18.87 -12.33
C GLY A 177 18.51 20.06 -11.90
N MET A 178 19.14 21.23 -11.65
CA MET A 178 18.40 22.46 -11.34
C MET A 178 17.52 22.90 -12.52
N VAL A 179 18.11 22.98 -13.73
CA VAL A 179 17.38 23.38 -14.95
C VAL A 179 16.22 22.39 -15.20
N MET A 180 16.50 21.09 -15.16
CA MET A 180 15.48 20.07 -15.41
C MET A 180 14.37 20.06 -14.34
N THR A 181 14.70 20.35 -13.08
CA THR A 181 13.68 20.47 -12.02
C THR A 181 12.77 21.66 -12.26
N LEU A 182 13.32 22.80 -12.70
CA LEU A 182 12.54 23.97 -13.06
C LEU A 182 11.64 23.70 -14.26
N VAL A 183 12.20 23.19 -15.37
CA VAL A 183 11.45 22.87 -16.60
C VAL A 183 10.35 21.85 -16.32
N ARG A 184 10.66 20.75 -15.62
CA ARG A 184 9.65 19.73 -15.25
C ARG A 184 8.62 20.27 -14.27
N GLY A 185 9.01 21.19 -13.39
CA GLY A 185 8.09 21.88 -12.50
C GLY A 185 7.09 22.75 -13.26
N ILE A 186 7.53 23.59 -14.19
CA ILE A 186 6.68 24.47 -15.01
C ILE A 186 5.76 23.63 -15.91
N THR A 187 6.32 22.64 -16.59
CA THR A 187 5.59 21.80 -17.55
C THR A 187 4.82 20.65 -16.91
N ARG A 188 4.90 20.48 -15.59
CA ARG A 188 4.38 19.30 -14.86
C ARG A 188 4.87 17.97 -15.48
N GLY A 189 6.08 17.98 -16.03
CA GLY A 189 6.71 16.85 -16.68
C GLY A 189 6.20 16.53 -18.09
N TRP A 190 5.29 17.32 -18.67
CA TRP A 190 4.65 16.98 -19.94
C TRP A 190 5.63 16.82 -21.11
N PHE A 191 6.60 17.68 -21.28
CA PHE A 191 7.47 17.68 -22.46
C PHE A 191 8.82 17.02 -22.24
N THR A 192 9.17 16.67 -21.02
CA THR A 192 10.55 16.30 -20.66
C THR A 192 10.67 14.93 -20.01
N VAL A 193 9.55 14.30 -19.62
CA VAL A 193 9.53 12.94 -19.12
C VAL A 193 9.08 12.01 -20.25
N LYS A 194 10.01 11.18 -20.75
CA LYS A 194 9.65 10.11 -21.67
C LYS A 194 8.86 9.07 -20.89
N VAL A 195 7.59 8.95 -21.20
CA VAL A 195 6.74 7.86 -20.69
C VAL A 195 6.80 6.73 -21.70
N PRO A 196 7.13 5.49 -21.29
CA PRO A 196 7.14 4.33 -22.18
C PRO A 196 5.73 4.05 -22.72
N ASP A 197 5.61 3.12 -23.65
CA ASP A 197 4.30 2.63 -24.08
C ASP A 197 3.70 1.77 -22.96
N VAL A 198 2.77 2.38 -22.23
CA VAL A 198 2.10 1.83 -21.04
C VAL A 198 0.60 2.07 -21.15
N GLU A 199 -0.15 1.45 -20.25
CA GLU A 199 -1.61 1.70 -20.13
C GLU A 199 -1.91 3.22 -20.07
N PRO A 200 -2.76 3.75 -20.96
CA PRO A 200 -3.05 5.18 -21.03
C PRO A 200 -3.49 5.80 -19.70
N LYS A 201 -4.26 5.06 -18.91
CA LYS A 201 -4.78 5.53 -17.61
C LYS A 201 -3.71 5.62 -16.52
N THR A 202 -2.52 5.03 -16.71
CA THR A 202 -1.37 5.12 -15.80
C THR A 202 -0.28 6.09 -16.27
N LYS A 203 -0.32 6.56 -17.52
CA LYS A 203 0.68 7.49 -18.11
C LYS A 203 0.93 8.72 -17.25
N SER A 204 -0.12 9.28 -16.67
CA SER A 204 -0.03 10.45 -15.78
C SER A 204 0.82 10.16 -14.53
N ILE A 205 0.70 8.97 -13.96
CA ILE A 205 1.46 8.55 -12.77
C ILE A 205 2.95 8.41 -13.12
N TYR A 206 3.28 7.73 -14.23
CA TYR A 206 4.66 7.63 -14.74
C TYR A 206 5.31 9.01 -14.92
N ARG A 207 4.59 9.94 -15.57
CA ARG A 207 5.09 11.30 -15.81
C ARG A 207 5.39 12.02 -14.50
N ARG A 208 4.46 11.96 -13.53
CA ARG A 208 4.62 12.61 -12.21
C ARG A 208 5.74 11.97 -11.40
N LEU A 209 5.93 10.65 -11.48
CA LEU A 209 7.08 9.97 -10.87
C LEU A 209 8.41 10.43 -11.46
N GLY A 210 8.52 10.57 -12.80
CA GLY A 210 9.72 11.08 -13.44
C GLY A 210 10.03 12.53 -13.02
N TRP A 211 9.02 13.35 -12.84
CA TRP A 211 9.16 14.70 -12.29
C TRP A 211 9.59 14.66 -10.81
N ALA A 212 8.94 13.82 -9.97
CA ALA A 212 9.30 13.63 -8.57
C ALA A 212 10.75 13.14 -8.40
N ALA A 213 11.18 12.17 -9.22
CA ALA A 213 12.56 11.66 -9.20
C ALA A 213 13.60 12.74 -9.50
N THR A 214 13.32 13.64 -10.45
CA THR A 214 14.22 14.77 -10.74
C THR A 214 14.33 15.73 -9.56
N ARG A 215 13.20 16.07 -8.95
CA ARG A 215 13.16 16.92 -7.74
C ARG A 215 13.91 16.26 -6.58
N PHE A 216 13.71 14.95 -6.38
CA PHE A 216 14.45 14.19 -5.38
C PHE A 216 15.96 14.26 -5.60
N GLY A 217 16.43 14.08 -6.84
CA GLY A 217 17.85 14.18 -7.19
C GLY A 217 18.45 15.57 -6.88
N LEU A 218 17.73 16.66 -7.21
CA LEU A 218 18.13 18.01 -6.86
C LEU A 218 18.22 18.20 -5.34
N LEU A 219 17.16 17.80 -4.61
CA LEU A 219 17.13 17.94 -3.15
C LEU A 219 18.24 17.11 -2.48
N THR A 220 18.57 15.93 -3.01
CA THR A 220 19.69 15.10 -2.54
C THR A 220 21.01 15.84 -2.70
N ASN A 221 21.28 16.44 -3.85
CA ASN A 221 22.49 17.24 -4.07
C ASN A 221 22.56 18.44 -3.12
N LEU A 222 21.45 19.16 -2.93
CA LEU A 222 21.39 20.27 -1.97
C LEU A 222 21.70 19.78 -0.54
N ALA A 223 21.17 18.63 -0.12
CA ALA A 223 21.45 18.06 1.20
C ALA A 223 22.93 17.70 1.35
N MET A 224 23.53 17.11 0.33
CA MET A 224 24.94 16.71 0.36
C MET A 224 25.89 17.92 0.40
N PHE A 225 25.62 18.96 -0.38
CA PHE A 225 26.47 20.17 -0.41
C PHE A 225 26.30 21.05 0.82
N PHE A 226 25.06 21.31 1.27
CA PHE A 226 24.80 22.31 2.30
C PHE A 226 24.64 21.75 3.71
N VAL A 227 24.29 20.47 3.85
CA VAL A 227 24.21 19.79 5.16
C VAL A 227 25.40 18.86 5.38
N GLY A 228 25.82 18.15 4.34
CA GLY A 228 27.01 17.32 4.33
C GLY A 228 27.04 16.28 5.47
N GLY A 229 28.16 16.20 6.18
CA GLY A 229 28.36 15.24 7.28
C GLY A 229 27.34 15.36 8.43
N LYS A 230 26.72 16.54 8.61
CA LYS A 230 25.66 16.76 9.60
C LYS A 230 24.37 16.02 9.30
N LEU A 231 24.20 15.47 8.08
CA LEU A 231 23.02 14.65 7.71
C LEU A 231 22.82 13.47 8.67
N LYS A 232 23.90 12.85 9.15
CA LYS A 232 23.82 11.72 10.09
C LYS A 232 23.19 12.09 11.45
N ALA A 233 23.31 13.36 11.85
CA ALA A 233 22.73 13.88 13.09
C ALA A 233 21.31 14.45 12.90
N ARG A 234 20.84 14.60 11.64
CA ARG A 234 19.53 15.18 11.31
C ARG A 234 18.51 14.10 10.90
N GLY A 235 18.29 13.12 11.77
CA GLY A 235 17.45 11.95 11.51
C GLY A 235 16.04 12.27 10.99
N ASN A 236 15.39 13.34 11.47
CA ASN A 236 14.08 13.75 10.97
C ASN A 236 14.14 14.23 9.51
N LEU A 237 15.21 14.93 9.13
CA LEU A 237 15.39 15.38 7.75
C LEU A 237 15.69 14.19 6.84
N THR A 238 16.67 13.35 7.20
CA THR A 238 17.02 12.15 6.41
C THR A 238 15.88 11.16 6.30
N GLY A 239 15.03 11.05 7.34
CA GLY A 239 13.82 10.25 7.29
C GLY A 239 12.83 10.72 6.21
N ARG A 240 12.67 12.02 5.99
CA ARG A 240 11.82 12.54 4.88
C ARG A 240 12.40 12.22 3.51
N TYR A 241 13.72 12.26 3.36
CA TYR A 241 14.36 11.78 2.13
C TYR A 241 14.16 10.27 1.93
N ALA A 242 14.21 9.50 3.01
CA ALA A 242 13.91 8.07 2.97
C ALA A 242 12.46 7.81 2.54
N ASP A 243 11.50 8.59 3.04
CA ASP A 243 10.10 8.49 2.62
C ASP A 243 9.96 8.74 1.11
N ALA A 244 10.59 9.78 0.58
CA ALA A 244 10.52 10.10 -0.84
C ALA A 244 11.08 8.96 -1.71
N VAL A 245 12.27 8.44 -1.41
CA VAL A 245 12.88 7.36 -2.21
C VAL A 245 12.11 6.04 -2.06
N ALA A 246 11.60 5.75 -0.88
CA ALA A 246 10.81 4.54 -0.64
C ALA A 246 9.53 4.53 -1.49
N TRP A 247 8.78 5.62 -1.48
CA TRP A 247 7.56 5.70 -2.26
C TRP A 247 7.80 5.83 -3.77
N LEU A 248 8.92 6.42 -4.21
CA LEU A 248 9.36 6.33 -5.60
C LEU A 248 9.57 4.86 -6.02
N TYR A 249 10.25 4.07 -5.20
CA TYR A 249 10.50 2.66 -5.46
C TYR A 249 9.21 1.81 -5.46
N ILE A 250 8.40 1.91 -4.41
CA ILE A 250 7.17 1.11 -4.23
C ILE A 250 6.18 1.42 -5.37
N THR A 251 5.97 2.70 -5.69
CA THR A 251 5.04 3.12 -6.74
C THR A 251 5.52 2.67 -8.12
N THR A 252 6.82 2.78 -8.40
CA THR A 252 7.39 2.30 -9.67
C THR A 252 7.22 0.79 -9.79
N SER A 253 7.42 0.03 -8.72
CA SER A 253 7.24 -1.42 -8.69
C SER A 253 5.79 -1.82 -8.98
N ALA A 254 4.81 -1.13 -8.40
CA ALA A 254 3.39 -1.37 -8.66
C ALA A 254 3.05 -1.16 -10.16
N LEU A 255 3.53 -0.07 -10.75
CA LEU A 255 3.34 0.22 -12.17
C LEU A 255 4.00 -0.85 -13.07
N ARG A 256 5.24 -1.26 -12.73
CA ARG A 256 5.96 -2.29 -13.49
C ARG A 256 5.29 -3.66 -13.38
N ARG A 257 4.74 -4.02 -12.23
CA ARG A 257 3.94 -5.22 -12.05
C ARG A 257 2.73 -5.23 -12.99
N PHE A 258 1.98 -4.14 -13.02
CA PHE A 258 0.78 -4.01 -13.86
C PHE A 258 1.09 -4.25 -15.34
N GLU A 259 2.17 -3.67 -15.85
CA GLU A 259 2.62 -3.89 -17.22
C GLU A 259 3.08 -5.33 -17.45
N ALA A 260 3.88 -5.90 -16.52
CA ALA A 260 4.44 -7.24 -16.63
C ALA A 260 3.38 -8.35 -16.56
N GLU A 261 2.30 -8.14 -15.80
CA GLU A 261 1.17 -9.08 -15.68
C GLU A 261 0.13 -8.94 -16.81
N GLY A 262 0.43 -8.14 -17.84
CA GLY A 262 -0.40 -8.00 -19.04
C GLY A 262 -1.55 -7.00 -18.92
N ARG A 263 -1.43 -5.97 -18.07
CA ARG A 263 -2.41 -4.87 -17.94
C ARG A 263 -3.82 -5.36 -17.61
N LYS A 264 -3.95 -6.26 -16.65
CA LYS A 264 -5.25 -6.83 -16.27
C LYS A 264 -6.23 -5.73 -15.90
N ALA A 265 -7.36 -5.65 -16.59
CA ALA A 265 -8.33 -4.58 -16.41
C ALA A 265 -8.87 -4.49 -14.97
N GLU A 266 -9.02 -5.63 -14.29
CA GLU A 266 -9.46 -5.73 -12.90
C GLU A 266 -8.46 -5.11 -11.91
N ASP A 267 -7.16 -5.14 -12.20
CA ASP A 267 -6.10 -4.61 -11.34
C ASP A 267 -5.83 -3.10 -11.59
N LEU A 268 -6.50 -2.49 -12.57
CA LEU A 268 -6.30 -1.09 -12.92
C LEU A 268 -6.58 -0.14 -11.74
N ALA A 269 -7.66 -0.38 -11.00
CA ALA A 269 -7.99 0.45 -9.84
C ALA A 269 -6.93 0.32 -8.73
N LEU A 270 -6.35 -0.86 -8.56
CA LEU A 270 -5.29 -1.11 -7.56
C LEU A 270 -4.01 -0.35 -7.89
N VAL A 271 -3.56 -0.43 -9.14
CA VAL A 271 -2.34 0.29 -9.57
C VAL A 271 -2.54 1.80 -9.57
N GLN A 272 -3.73 2.29 -9.93
CA GLN A 272 -4.05 3.72 -9.84
C GLN A 272 -4.07 4.19 -8.39
N TYR A 273 -4.72 3.45 -7.48
CA TYR A 273 -4.73 3.75 -6.05
C TYR A 273 -3.31 3.80 -5.48
N ALA A 274 -2.50 2.77 -5.74
CA ALA A 274 -1.10 2.71 -5.33
C ALA A 274 -0.28 3.88 -5.87
N GLY A 275 -0.54 4.28 -7.12
CA GLY A 275 0.12 5.40 -7.78
C GLY A 275 -0.21 6.75 -7.13
N GLU A 276 -1.49 7.06 -6.93
CA GLU A 276 -1.91 8.33 -6.31
C GLU A 276 -1.51 8.40 -4.83
N TYR A 277 -1.68 7.29 -4.10
CA TYR A 277 -1.23 7.21 -2.70
C TYR A 277 0.28 7.43 -2.58
N GLY A 278 1.09 6.74 -3.39
CA GLY A 278 2.54 6.87 -3.36
C GLY A 278 3.02 8.28 -3.73
N LEU A 279 2.45 8.89 -4.77
CA LEU A 279 2.75 10.28 -5.14
C LEU A 279 2.36 11.28 -4.02
N THR A 280 1.28 11.02 -3.30
CA THR A 280 0.88 11.83 -2.14
C THR A 280 1.90 11.72 -1.01
N GLN A 281 2.42 10.52 -0.73
CA GLN A 281 3.47 10.36 0.28
C GLN A 281 4.78 11.05 -0.13
N ILE A 282 5.14 10.98 -1.41
CA ILE A 282 6.30 11.71 -1.94
C ILE A 282 6.12 13.23 -1.77
N GLN A 283 4.93 13.75 -2.05
CA GLN A 283 4.63 15.17 -1.87
C GLN A 283 4.77 15.58 -0.39
N LYS A 284 4.18 14.83 0.55
CA LYS A 284 4.32 15.06 1.99
C LYS A 284 5.79 15.05 2.43
N ALA A 285 6.59 14.14 1.87
CA ALA A 285 8.02 14.09 2.14
C ALA A 285 8.73 15.37 1.68
N PHE A 286 8.44 15.87 0.48
CA PHE A 286 9.01 17.12 -0.04
C PHE A 286 8.56 18.34 0.77
N GLU A 287 7.29 18.44 1.15
CA GLU A 287 6.78 19.50 2.04
C GLU A 287 7.55 19.51 3.36
N GLY A 288 7.74 18.33 3.95
CA GLY A 288 8.50 18.21 5.19
C GLY A 288 10.00 18.53 5.03
N ILE A 289 10.61 18.23 3.88
CA ILE A 289 12.00 18.62 3.57
C ILE A 289 12.07 20.14 3.46
N TYR A 290 11.18 20.78 2.69
CA TYR A 290 11.18 22.22 2.46
C TYR A 290 11.03 23.00 3.78
N GLU A 291 10.13 22.57 4.64
CA GLU A 291 9.91 23.21 5.95
C GLU A 291 11.13 23.10 6.88
N ASN A 292 11.90 22.01 6.79
CA ASN A 292 12.90 21.68 7.80
C ASN A 292 14.34 21.61 7.28
N PHE A 293 14.64 22.07 6.08
CA PHE A 293 16.00 21.97 5.52
C PHE A 293 17.01 22.78 6.33
N GLY A 294 16.67 24.02 6.70
CA GLY A 294 17.51 24.93 7.46
C GLY A 294 18.58 25.64 6.63
N GLY A 295 19.25 26.62 7.24
CA GLY A 295 20.24 27.46 6.57
C GLY A 295 19.64 28.35 5.45
N PRO A 296 20.48 29.07 4.66
CA PRO A 296 20.00 29.97 3.60
C PRO A 296 19.16 29.25 2.55
N VAL A 297 19.58 28.05 2.14
CA VAL A 297 18.82 27.21 1.19
C VAL A 297 17.47 26.83 1.77
N GLY A 298 17.42 26.54 3.07
CA GLY A 298 16.16 26.22 3.79
C GLY A 298 15.18 27.38 3.77
N VAL A 299 15.63 28.62 3.86
CA VAL A 299 14.76 29.81 3.74
C VAL A 299 14.13 29.86 2.36
N ILE A 300 14.91 29.65 1.29
CA ILE A 300 14.39 29.62 -0.09
C ILE A 300 13.38 28.48 -0.28
N LEU A 301 13.69 27.28 0.21
CA LEU A 301 12.81 26.14 0.10
C LEU A 301 11.51 26.35 0.86
N LYS A 302 11.58 26.90 2.09
CA LYS A 302 10.42 27.17 2.94
C LYS A 302 9.50 28.24 2.38
N THR A 303 10.04 29.25 1.69
CA THR A 303 9.27 30.35 1.10
C THR A 303 8.89 30.02 -0.35
N VAL A 304 9.79 30.27 -1.30
CA VAL A 304 9.54 30.10 -2.74
C VAL A 304 9.20 28.65 -3.09
N GLY A 305 9.96 27.68 -2.55
CA GLY A 305 9.76 26.27 -2.84
C GLY A 305 8.41 25.74 -2.38
N ARG A 306 7.96 26.16 -1.20
CA ARG A 306 6.66 25.74 -0.63
C ARG A 306 5.48 26.35 -1.39
N ILE A 307 5.57 27.64 -1.74
CA ILE A 307 4.55 28.30 -2.59
C ILE A 307 4.47 27.57 -3.93
N TRP A 308 5.61 27.28 -4.55
CA TRP A 308 5.68 26.55 -5.81
C TRP A 308 5.05 25.14 -5.71
N LEU A 309 5.34 24.42 -4.63
CA LEU A 309 4.78 23.07 -4.40
C LEU A 309 3.25 23.12 -4.22
N GLY A 310 2.74 24.14 -3.52
CA GLY A 310 1.31 24.36 -3.32
C GLY A 310 0.56 24.70 -4.61
N LEU A 311 1.15 25.57 -5.44
CA LEU A 311 0.58 25.95 -6.75
C LEU A 311 0.66 24.80 -7.77
N ASN A 312 1.59 23.89 -7.60
CA ASN A 312 1.88 22.83 -8.54
C ASN A 312 2.09 21.47 -7.84
N PRO A 313 1.03 20.91 -7.23
CA PRO A 313 1.12 19.66 -6.48
C PRO A 313 1.40 18.45 -7.37
N LEU A 314 2.18 17.51 -6.87
CA LEU A 314 2.44 16.22 -7.53
C LEU A 314 1.20 15.35 -7.56
N ALA A 315 0.45 15.33 -6.46
CA ALA A 315 -0.72 14.49 -6.28
C ALA A 315 -1.70 15.08 -5.27
N LYS A 316 -2.91 14.54 -5.31
CA LYS A 316 -3.89 14.61 -4.25
C LYS A 316 -4.09 13.20 -3.70
N LEU A 317 -4.71 13.08 -2.53
CA LEU A 317 -5.14 11.76 -2.02
C LEU A 317 -6.01 11.04 -3.07
N PRO A 318 -5.96 9.71 -3.11
CA PRO A 318 -6.96 8.94 -3.87
C PRO A 318 -8.36 9.42 -3.52
N ASP A 319 -9.20 9.62 -4.52
CA ASP A 319 -10.59 10.01 -4.30
C ASP A 319 -11.45 8.83 -3.83
N ASP A 320 -12.64 9.14 -3.32
CA ASP A 320 -13.54 8.13 -2.75
C ASP A 320 -13.97 7.10 -3.81
N GLN A 321 -14.15 7.54 -5.06
CA GLN A 321 -14.51 6.63 -6.16
C GLN A 321 -13.38 5.63 -6.47
N LEU A 322 -12.13 6.06 -6.41
CA LEU A 322 -10.99 5.18 -6.61
C LEU A 322 -10.82 4.24 -5.40
N SER A 323 -11.05 4.74 -4.19
CA SER A 323 -11.06 3.92 -2.96
C SER A 323 -12.12 2.84 -3.03
N HIS A 324 -13.35 3.18 -3.44
CA HIS A 324 -14.43 2.22 -3.68
C HIS A 324 -14.02 1.15 -4.70
N LYS A 325 -13.53 1.54 -5.88
CA LYS A 325 -13.09 0.59 -6.92
C LYS A 325 -11.98 -0.34 -6.44
N ALA A 326 -11.04 0.16 -5.66
CA ALA A 326 -9.98 -0.67 -5.10
C ALA A 326 -10.51 -1.63 -4.03
N ALA A 327 -11.49 -1.22 -3.21
CA ALA A 327 -12.12 -2.05 -2.19
C ALA A 327 -12.83 -3.27 -2.79
N LEU A 328 -13.45 -3.13 -3.95
CA LEU A 328 -14.15 -4.24 -4.65
C LEU A 328 -13.27 -5.47 -4.86
N ALA A 329 -11.96 -5.26 -5.03
CA ALA A 329 -10.99 -6.36 -5.21
C ALA A 329 -10.89 -7.30 -3.99
N LEU A 330 -11.27 -6.85 -2.79
CA LEU A 330 -11.29 -7.65 -1.56
C LEU A 330 -12.71 -8.01 -1.09
N GLN A 331 -13.75 -7.52 -1.76
CA GLN A 331 -15.14 -7.68 -1.35
C GLN A 331 -15.89 -8.80 -2.09
N SER A 332 -15.18 -9.60 -2.87
CA SER A 332 -15.74 -10.77 -3.58
C SER A 332 -14.73 -11.91 -3.56
N TYR A 333 -15.18 -13.11 -3.22
CA TYR A 333 -14.35 -14.31 -3.18
C TYR A 333 -14.11 -14.86 -4.59
N GLY A 334 -13.28 -14.13 -5.36
CA GLY A 334 -12.97 -14.45 -6.75
C GLY A 334 -11.45 -14.55 -6.98
N ASP A 335 -11.06 -14.70 -8.25
CA ASP A 335 -9.65 -14.88 -8.63
C ASP A 335 -8.79 -13.67 -8.29
N GLN A 336 -9.32 -12.44 -8.41
CA GLN A 336 -8.60 -11.24 -8.03
C GLN A 336 -8.28 -11.24 -6.52
N TYR A 337 -9.27 -11.55 -5.67
CA TYR A 337 -9.06 -11.70 -4.23
C TYR A 337 -7.99 -12.74 -3.93
N LYS A 338 -8.13 -13.95 -4.51
CA LYS A 338 -7.18 -15.05 -4.29
C LYS A 338 -5.75 -14.68 -4.72
N ARG A 339 -5.57 -13.93 -5.81
CA ARG A 339 -4.26 -13.43 -6.23
C ARG A 339 -3.68 -12.40 -5.27
N LEU A 340 -4.51 -11.47 -4.76
CA LEU A 340 -4.06 -10.44 -3.83
C LEU A 340 -3.60 -11.03 -2.49
N VAL A 341 -4.38 -11.96 -1.92
CA VAL A 341 -4.06 -12.57 -0.63
C VAL A 341 -3.22 -13.85 -0.75
N GLY A 342 -2.99 -14.32 -1.96
CA GLY A 342 -2.20 -15.51 -2.26
C GLY A 342 -0.77 -15.44 -1.70
N GLY A 343 -0.24 -16.59 -1.28
CA GLY A 343 1.04 -16.69 -0.57
C GLY A 343 0.93 -16.55 0.95
N ASN A 344 -0.23 -16.15 1.48
CA ASN A 344 -0.58 -16.38 2.88
C ASN A 344 -1.22 -17.76 3.05
N TYR A 345 -1.15 -18.27 4.27
CA TYR A 345 -1.89 -19.47 4.62
C TYR A 345 -3.40 -19.20 4.49
N MET A 346 -4.05 -20.00 3.66
CA MET A 346 -5.49 -20.05 3.53
C MET A 346 -5.94 -21.43 4.03
N PRO A 347 -6.56 -21.53 5.20
CA PRO A 347 -7.00 -22.81 5.74
C PRO A 347 -8.13 -23.39 4.88
N GLU A 348 -8.32 -24.70 4.97
CA GLU A 348 -9.52 -25.34 4.48
C GLU A 348 -10.76 -24.75 5.18
N GLU A 349 -11.89 -24.75 4.48
CA GLU A 349 -13.14 -24.29 5.04
C GLU A 349 -13.54 -25.16 6.22
N SER A 350 -13.90 -24.54 7.32
CA SER A 350 -14.27 -25.20 8.57
C SER A 350 -15.25 -24.32 9.34
N ASP A 351 -15.72 -24.82 10.47
CA ASP A 351 -16.57 -24.03 11.37
C ASP A 351 -15.77 -23.33 12.48
N GLN A 352 -14.44 -23.24 12.34
CA GLN A 352 -13.56 -22.60 13.32
C GLN A 352 -12.56 -21.63 12.65
N GLY A 353 -12.15 -20.64 13.41
CA GLY A 353 -11.07 -19.70 13.08
C GLY A 353 -11.25 -19.03 11.73
N LEU A 354 -10.15 -18.87 10.99
CA LEU A 354 -10.14 -18.24 9.68
C LEU A 354 -10.92 -19.04 8.63
N GLY A 355 -10.94 -20.37 8.71
CA GLY A 355 -11.71 -21.21 7.77
C GLY A 355 -13.20 -20.92 7.83
N ARG A 356 -13.74 -20.66 9.04
CA ARG A 356 -15.12 -20.23 9.28
C ARG A 356 -15.45 -18.93 8.55
N LEU A 357 -14.58 -17.93 8.65
CA LEU A 357 -14.77 -16.64 7.99
C LEU A 357 -14.69 -16.75 6.46
N LEU A 358 -13.74 -17.52 5.93
CA LEU A 358 -13.58 -17.70 4.48
C LEU A 358 -14.73 -18.49 3.88
N LYS A 359 -15.26 -19.52 4.57
CA LYS A 359 -16.48 -20.24 4.19
C LYS A 359 -17.67 -19.29 4.07
N ALA A 360 -17.92 -18.48 5.10
CA ALA A 360 -19.00 -17.50 5.11
C ALA A 360 -18.84 -16.47 3.97
N PHE A 361 -17.64 -16.00 3.73
CA PHE A 361 -17.36 -15.03 2.66
C PHE A 361 -17.59 -15.62 1.26
N ARG A 362 -17.16 -16.87 1.01
CA ARG A 362 -17.42 -17.56 -0.25
C ARG A 362 -18.93 -17.72 -0.49
N LEU A 363 -19.63 -18.30 0.48
CA LEU A 363 -21.08 -18.48 0.38
C LEU A 363 -21.83 -17.16 0.21
N THR A 364 -21.39 -16.09 0.89
CA THR A 364 -21.94 -14.74 0.70
C THR A 364 -21.76 -14.25 -0.74
N THR A 365 -20.60 -14.49 -1.33
CA THR A 365 -20.32 -14.11 -2.73
C THR A 365 -21.20 -14.91 -3.70
N GLU A 366 -21.32 -16.21 -3.49
CA GLU A 366 -22.15 -17.10 -4.31
C GLU A 366 -23.65 -16.77 -4.20
N ALA A 367 -24.14 -16.36 -3.02
CA ALA A 367 -25.53 -15.99 -2.78
C ALA A 367 -25.87 -14.55 -3.27
N GLU A 368 -24.90 -13.74 -3.64
CA GLU A 368 -25.17 -12.34 -4.05
C GLU A 368 -26.10 -12.22 -5.28
N PRO A 369 -25.97 -13.04 -6.35
CA PRO A 369 -26.95 -13.07 -7.44
C PRO A 369 -28.37 -13.38 -6.99
N VAL A 370 -28.53 -14.28 -6.00
CA VAL A 370 -29.84 -14.65 -5.43
C VAL A 370 -30.42 -13.46 -4.67
N ARG A 371 -29.63 -12.80 -3.83
CA ARG A 371 -30.03 -11.57 -3.13
C ARG A 371 -30.44 -10.48 -4.11
N ALA A 372 -29.73 -10.35 -5.24
CA ALA A 372 -30.06 -9.39 -6.28
C ALA A 372 -31.44 -9.66 -6.91
N LYS A 373 -31.81 -10.94 -7.14
CA LYS A 373 -33.13 -11.32 -7.64
C LYS A 373 -34.24 -10.89 -6.68
N ILE A 374 -34.09 -11.17 -5.38
CA ILE A 374 -35.06 -10.78 -4.35
C ILE A 374 -35.21 -9.27 -4.26
N ARG A 375 -34.10 -8.52 -4.24
CA ARG A 375 -34.13 -7.03 -4.27
C ARG A 375 -34.81 -6.48 -5.53
N ALA A 376 -34.59 -7.10 -6.66
CA ALA A 376 -35.28 -6.70 -7.93
C ALA A 376 -36.77 -6.95 -7.83
N ALA A 377 -37.22 -8.08 -7.26
CA ALA A 377 -38.63 -8.39 -7.04
C ALA A 377 -39.29 -7.44 -6.03
N GLN A 378 -38.60 -7.04 -4.97
CA GLN A 378 -39.04 -6.01 -4.03
C GLN A 378 -39.22 -4.65 -4.75
N LYS A 379 -38.24 -4.23 -5.55
CA LYS A 379 -38.31 -3.00 -6.34
C LYS A 379 -39.48 -3.02 -7.33
N ALA A 380 -39.78 -4.17 -7.90
CA ALA A 380 -40.94 -4.41 -8.77
C ALA A 380 -42.27 -4.58 -8.01
N ARG A 381 -42.26 -4.47 -6.66
CA ARG A 381 -43.41 -4.67 -5.77
C ARG A 381 -44.07 -6.06 -5.88
N LYS A 382 -43.28 -7.07 -6.28
CA LYS A 382 -43.70 -8.48 -6.29
C LYS A 382 -43.55 -9.12 -4.91
N LEU A 383 -42.61 -8.63 -4.11
CA LEU A 383 -42.40 -9.03 -2.73
C LEU A 383 -42.61 -7.83 -1.80
N GLY A 384 -42.93 -8.14 -0.54
CA GLY A 384 -43.10 -7.16 0.53
C GLY A 384 -41.82 -6.41 0.89
N ARG A 385 -41.92 -5.46 1.83
CA ARG A 385 -40.77 -4.79 2.43
C ARG A 385 -40.24 -5.66 3.56
N GLY A 386 -38.94 -5.85 3.62
CA GLY A 386 -38.25 -6.66 4.64
C GLY A 386 -36.80 -6.92 4.25
N LYS A 387 -36.09 -7.62 5.12
CA LYS A 387 -34.74 -8.09 4.78
C LYS A 387 -34.83 -9.21 3.75
N VAL A 388 -33.80 -9.31 2.93
CA VAL A 388 -33.72 -10.33 1.86
C VAL A 388 -33.87 -11.75 2.45
N GLU A 389 -33.22 -11.99 3.56
CA GLU A 389 -33.22 -13.28 4.27
C GLU A 389 -34.62 -13.63 4.83
N GLU A 390 -35.37 -12.65 5.29
CA GLU A 390 -36.74 -12.82 5.80
C GLU A 390 -37.75 -13.14 4.69
N LEU A 391 -37.50 -12.64 3.49
CA LEU A 391 -38.36 -12.81 2.31
C LEU A 391 -37.97 -13.99 1.43
N ALA A 392 -36.90 -14.72 1.77
CA ALA A 392 -36.35 -15.78 0.94
C ALA A 392 -37.35 -16.92 0.70
N ALA A 393 -38.07 -17.36 1.73
CA ALA A 393 -39.08 -18.41 1.63
C ALA A 393 -40.27 -17.97 0.76
N GLU A 394 -40.76 -16.75 0.94
CA GLU A 394 -41.84 -16.17 0.10
C GLU A 394 -41.39 -16.05 -1.36
N ALA A 395 -40.13 -15.61 -1.58
CA ALA A 395 -39.56 -15.49 -2.92
C ALA A 395 -39.47 -16.85 -3.64
N ALA A 396 -39.18 -17.93 -2.94
CA ALA A 396 -39.18 -19.28 -3.48
C ALA A 396 -40.63 -19.73 -3.81
N GLN A 397 -41.58 -19.53 -2.91
CA GLN A 397 -43.00 -19.87 -3.13
C GLN A 397 -43.58 -19.12 -4.33
N GLN A 398 -43.18 -17.88 -4.57
CA GLN A 398 -43.60 -17.08 -5.72
C GLN A 398 -42.78 -17.33 -6.99
N GLY A 399 -41.82 -18.27 -6.99
CA GLY A 399 -41.00 -18.60 -8.15
C GLY A 399 -40.00 -17.51 -8.57
N VAL A 400 -39.67 -16.57 -7.67
CA VAL A 400 -38.61 -15.55 -7.88
C VAL A 400 -37.22 -16.17 -7.81
N ILE A 401 -37.05 -17.14 -6.93
CA ILE A 401 -35.84 -17.95 -6.76
C ILE A 401 -36.20 -19.44 -6.73
N SER A 402 -35.25 -20.31 -7.07
CA SER A 402 -35.44 -21.76 -6.99
C SER A 402 -35.19 -22.29 -5.56
N ASP A 403 -35.61 -23.54 -5.28
CA ASP A 403 -35.34 -24.20 -3.99
C ASP A 403 -33.83 -24.34 -3.74
N ALA A 404 -33.01 -24.59 -4.77
CA ALA A 404 -31.55 -24.64 -4.65
C ALA A 404 -30.97 -23.28 -4.29
N GLU A 405 -31.51 -22.19 -4.84
CA GLU A 405 -31.10 -20.82 -4.50
C GLU A 405 -31.53 -20.43 -3.08
N LEU A 406 -32.70 -20.91 -2.63
CA LEU A 406 -33.15 -20.75 -1.24
C LEU A 406 -32.20 -21.48 -0.28
N ALA A 407 -31.83 -22.73 -0.59
CA ALA A 407 -30.88 -23.49 0.22
C ALA A 407 -29.53 -22.76 0.30
N LEU A 408 -28.96 -22.30 -0.82
CA LEU A 408 -27.71 -21.54 -0.85
C LEU A 408 -27.79 -20.27 0.01
N LEU A 409 -28.91 -19.53 -0.06
CA LEU A 409 -29.08 -18.31 0.74
C LEU A 409 -29.18 -18.59 2.23
N ASN A 410 -29.85 -19.68 2.61
CA ASN A 410 -29.92 -20.14 4.00
C ASN A 410 -28.56 -20.60 4.54
N ASP A 411 -27.81 -21.36 3.76
CA ASP A 411 -26.45 -21.79 4.11
C ASP A 411 -25.50 -20.58 4.29
N ALA A 412 -25.59 -19.62 3.38
CA ALA A 412 -24.81 -18.39 3.47
C ALA A 412 -25.18 -17.59 4.73
N THR A 413 -26.47 -17.50 5.05
CA THR A 413 -26.94 -16.80 6.26
C THR A 413 -26.48 -17.47 7.53
N ALA A 414 -26.60 -18.79 7.62
CA ALA A 414 -26.12 -19.57 8.75
C ALA A 414 -24.59 -19.44 8.94
N ALA A 415 -23.84 -19.56 7.85
CA ALA A 415 -22.39 -19.39 7.89
C ALA A 415 -21.97 -17.95 8.34
N CYS A 416 -22.69 -16.92 7.89
CA CYS A 416 -22.45 -15.55 8.33
C CYS A 416 -22.71 -15.37 9.82
N LEU A 417 -23.79 -15.89 10.35
CA LEU A 417 -24.11 -15.82 11.78
C LEU A 417 -23.02 -16.52 12.59
N LEU A 418 -22.65 -17.75 12.21
CA LEU A 418 -21.57 -18.48 12.86
C LEU A 418 -20.24 -17.70 12.82
N ALA A 419 -19.89 -17.09 11.68
CA ALA A 419 -18.61 -16.39 11.50
C ALA A 419 -18.47 -15.12 12.34
N ILE A 420 -19.55 -14.51 12.79
CA ILE A 420 -19.55 -13.32 13.65
C ILE A 420 -19.79 -13.63 15.13
N GLU A 421 -20.04 -14.90 15.49
CA GLU A 421 -20.16 -15.29 16.87
C GLU A 421 -18.84 -15.15 17.62
N VAL A 422 -18.94 -14.72 18.87
CA VAL A 422 -17.81 -14.61 19.79
C VAL A 422 -17.54 -15.96 20.45
N ASP A 423 -16.29 -16.18 20.85
CA ASP A 423 -15.95 -17.35 21.65
C ASP A 423 -16.59 -17.23 23.05
N VAL A 424 -17.19 -18.31 23.51
CA VAL A 424 -17.79 -18.43 24.84
C VAL A 424 -17.01 -19.49 25.60
N PHE A 425 -16.52 -19.16 26.77
CA PHE A 425 -15.75 -20.02 27.63
C PHE A 425 -16.57 -20.43 28.86
N THR A 426 -16.49 -21.67 29.26
CA THR A 426 -17.01 -22.14 30.53
C THR A 426 -16.06 -21.78 31.67
N LYS A 427 -16.52 -21.87 32.92
CA LYS A 427 -15.66 -21.59 34.09
C LYS A 427 -14.43 -22.50 34.17
N ASP A 428 -14.53 -23.72 33.65
CA ASP A 428 -13.45 -24.69 33.72
C ASP A 428 -12.40 -24.51 32.63
N GLU A 429 -12.68 -23.66 31.64
CA GLU A 429 -11.77 -23.26 30.55
C GLU A 429 -10.99 -21.95 30.84
N TYR A 430 -11.26 -21.33 31.96
CA TYR A 430 -10.60 -20.13 32.49
C TYR A 430 -9.57 -20.53 33.52
#